data_6fe74599a7ad3d2fe03afffe96195182
#
_entry.id   6fe74599a7ad3d2fe03afffe96195182
#
_cell.length_a   1.000
_cell.length_b   1.000
_cell.length_c   1.000
_cell.angle_alpha   90.00
_cell.angle_beta   90.00
_cell.angle_gamma   90.00
#
_symmetry.space_group_name_H-M   'P 1'
#
loop_
_entity.id
_entity.type
_entity.pdbx_description
1 polymer ?
#
loop_
_entity_poly.entity_id
_entity_poly.type
_entity_poly.pdbx_seq_one_letter_code
_entity_poly.pdbx_strand_id
1 'polypeptide(L)'
;MLMGAFTACANEPANTNTNPVTNPATEPETEPESEAATEPDTTVRIGRTPLSEYVVVYGEGYEETAKELAARFEAICGSALAVKPESEAKSEHEIAIFAPARGASAEGLGMDDFKITKKDGTLNIVGGSVYATDTACAKLLDLFSAEKYAYELSDVTVSYTLPDRQEYINDLSKLALHWEFYFETPEWMLDFDEKYAAFNDPDGRLMSCHHRGEMVYYPENSIEGLISAVMMGADMVEIDPRVTKDGVFVLLHDATLSRTTDFAEKAGKNGLPESPNLADWTYDQLMQLNLKMGQGGDGAAVTPYKIPTLDEAIKICANNLFVRLDVKEDANGKIFWEFDRDIWPLLEKHKAYTTVICTWHSAFVSSGYKFTRELRERTEKVCGKPILNFMKNASDGKMLTREITSYDLCYAMRLTCNFSNYSYKTFLQTQAKQLSSCKGTVRVYADVHNTNPAYPENCESPEFFMELYEAGINLQLTNHGFMMCKLIAEKFSATEY
;
A
#
# COMPACT_ATOMS: atom_id res chain seq x y z
N MET A 1 18.64 4.72 7.27
CA MET A 1 19.85 4.11 7.86
C MET A 1 21.01 5.06 7.80
N LEU A 2 21.33 5.70 8.92
CA LEU A 2 22.63 6.31 9.18
C LEU A 2 22.65 6.70 10.68
N MET A 3 23.02 5.73 11.50
CA MET A 3 23.44 6.00 12.88
C MET A 3 24.95 6.16 12.88
N GLY A 4 25.42 7.34 13.25
CA GLY A 4 26.81 7.63 13.55
C GLY A 4 27.00 7.68 15.05
N ALA A 5 27.70 6.70 15.58
CA ALA A 5 28.12 6.64 16.96
C ALA A 5 29.32 7.59 17.20
N PHE A 6 29.22 8.46 18.19
CA PHE A 6 30.39 9.16 18.74
C PHE A 6 30.71 8.60 20.13
N THR A 7 31.87 7.99 20.22
CA THR A 7 32.57 7.61 21.45
C THR A 7 33.26 8.81 22.06
N ALA A 8 33.00 9.09 23.34
CA ALA A 8 33.74 10.06 24.12
C ALA A 8 34.83 9.36 24.93
N CYS A 9 36.05 9.81 24.83
CA CYS A 9 37.16 9.43 25.69
C CYS A 9 37.22 10.30 26.94
N ALA A 10 37.39 9.64 28.08
CA ALA A 10 37.69 10.23 29.35
C ALA A 10 39.18 10.66 29.45
N ASN A 11 39.47 11.71 30.19
CA ASN A 11 40.74 11.87 30.92
C ASN A 11 40.55 12.87 32.07
N GLU A 12 40.70 12.38 33.30
CA GLU A 12 41.06 13.17 34.46
C GLU A 12 42.59 13.41 34.47
N PRO A 13 43.11 14.42 35.25
CA PRO A 13 43.48 14.09 36.59
C PRO A 13 43.30 15.19 37.68
N ALA A 14 43.29 14.70 38.89
CA ALA A 14 43.23 15.41 40.16
C ALA A 14 44.33 16.44 40.42
N ASN A 15 44.05 17.45 41.22
CA ASN A 15 45.00 17.90 42.23
C ASN A 15 44.33 18.55 43.46
N THR A 16 44.79 18.15 44.59
CA THR A 16 44.50 18.53 45.97
C THR A 16 45.05 19.88 46.31
N ASN A 17 44.36 20.69 47.13
CA ASN A 17 44.97 21.31 48.31
C ASN A 17 43.93 21.87 49.30
N THR A 18 44.23 21.59 50.56
CA THR A 18 43.56 21.92 51.80
C THR A 18 43.93 23.35 52.25
N ASN A 19 43.03 24.11 52.84
CA ASN A 19 43.02 24.53 54.24
C ASN A 19 41.94 25.61 54.54
N PRO A 20 41.55 25.74 55.82
CA PRO A 20 40.25 26.25 56.22
C PRO A 20 40.30 27.71 56.65
N VAL A 21 39.24 28.47 56.45
CA VAL A 21 38.99 29.74 57.12
C VAL A 21 37.57 29.74 57.70
N THR A 22 37.54 30.13 58.94
CA THR A 22 36.46 30.18 59.89
C THR A 22 35.37 31.18 59.53
N ASN A 23 34.15 30.82 59.98
CA ASN A 23 32.91 31.54 60.07
C ASN A 23 32.94 33.03 60.43
N PRO A 24 31.92 33.81 60.02
CA PRO A 24 30.87 34.12 60.98
C PRO A 24 29.44 33.89 60.47
N ALA A 25 28.56 33.68 61.44
CA ALA A 25 27.14 33.43 61.28
C ALA A 25 26.43 34.57 60.54
N THR A 26 25.62 34.24 59.56
CA THR A 26 24.56 35.08 58.97
C THR A 26 23.26 34.36 59.06
N GLU A 27 22.19 35.13 59.31
CA GLU A 27 20.83 34.81 59.53
C GLU A 27 20.22 33.91 58.43
N PRO A 28 19.12 33.19 58.68
CA PRO A 28 18.48 32.33 57.69
C PRO A 28 17.82 33.18 56.60
N GLU A 29 18.41 33.16 55.39
CA GLU A 29 17.72 33.61 54.18
C GLU A 29 16.52 32.67 53.96
N THR A 30 15.34 33.28 53.90
CA THR A 30 14.12 32.63 53.44
C THR A 30 14.38 32.13 52.01
N GLU A 31 14.33 30.83 51.80
CA GLU A 31 14.29 30.25 50.46
C GLU A 31 13.15 30.90 49.66
N PRO A 32 13.41 31.33 48.40
CA PRO A 32 12.33 31.77 47.55
C PRO A 32 11.39 30.57 47.35
N GLU A 33 10.11 30.82 47.56
CA GLU A 33 9.05 29.89 47.21
C GLU A 33 9.30 29.40 45.78
N SER A 34 9.48 28.08 45.60
CA SER A 34 9.60 27.46 44.28
C SER A 34 8.33 27.84 43.51
N GLU A 35 8.45 28.66 42.48
CA GLU A 35 7.41 28.81 41.48
C GLU A 35 7.04 27.41 41.07
N ALA A 36 5.79 27.01 41.37
CA ALA A 36 5.23 25.74 40.90
C ALA A 36 5.38 25.76 39.39
N ALA A 37 6.17 24.81 38.86
CA ALA A 37 6.32 24.65 37.45
C ALA A 37 4.89 24.45 36.87
N THR A 38 4.43 25.47 36.14
CA THR A 38 3.17 25.38 35.41
C THR A 38 3.29 24.21 34.47
N GLU A 39 2.37 23.24 34.56
CA GLU A 39 2.32 22.14 33.60
C GLU A 39 2.30 22.71 32.19
N PRO A 40 3.04 22.11 31.24
CA PRO A 40 3.08 22.61 29.89
C PRO A 40 1.67 22.62 29.30
N ASP A 41 1.29 23.72 28.62
CA ASP A 41 0.03 23.81 27.89
C ASP A 41 0.02 22.79 26.75
N THR A 42 -0.77 21.72 26.88
CA THR A 42 -0.92 20.63 25.91
C THR A 42 -2.12 20.84 24.97
N THR A 43 -2.72 22.02 24.97
CA THR A 43 -3.89 22.33 24.15
C THR A 43 -3.54 22.35 22.67
N VAL A 44 -4.16 21.48 21.89
CA VAL A 44 -4.05 21.45 20.43
C VAL A 44 -4.79 22.66 19.84
N ARG A 45 -4.14 23.41 18.93
CA ARG A 45 -4.68 24.67 18.37
C ARG A 45 -4.48 24.76 16.87
N ILE A 46 -5.41 25.44 16.17
CA ILE A 46 -5.20 25.93 14.80
C ILE A 46 -5.03 27.45 14.89
N GLY A 47 -3.81 27.94 14.72
CA GLY A 47 -3.45 29.30 15.08
C GLY A 47 -3.58 29.50 16.60
N ARG A 48 -4.35 30.49 17.03
CA ARG A 48 -4.58 30.75 18.46
C ARG A 48 -5.84 30.07 19.02
N THR A 49 -6.64 29.43 18.17
CA THR A 49 -7.94 28.85 18.53
C THR A 49 -7.77 27.39 18.91
N PRO A 50 -8.20 26.95 20.11
CA PRO A 50 -8.25 25.55 20.48
C PRO A 50 -9.00 24.72 19.44
N LEU A 51 -8.48 23.53 19.12
CA LEU A 51 -9.13 22.61 18.16
C LEU A 51 -10.55 22.25 18.62
N SER A 52 -10.77 22.13 19.93
CA SER A 52 -12.08 21.84 20.53
C SER A 52 -13.16 22.89 20.28
N GLU A 53 -12.80 24.08 19.81
CA GLU A 53 -13.75 25.15 19.44
C GLU A 53 -14.20 25.07 17.97
N TYR A 54 -13.62 24.15 17.20
CA TYR A 54 -13.97 23.98 15.80
C TYR A 54 -15.19 23.05 15.63
N VAL A 55 -15.95 23.31 14.55
CA VAL A 55 -17.02 22.46 14.06
C VAL A 55 -16.63 21.94 12.69
N VAL A 56 -16.77 20.64 12.46
CA VAL A 56 -16.53 20.04 11.13
C VAL A 56 -17.78 20.26 10.28
N VAL A 57 -17.60 20.87 9.12
CA VAL A 57 -18.69 21.20 8.18
C VAL A 57 -18.44 20.48 6.86
N TYR A 58 -19.46 19.88 6.27
CA TYR A 58 -19.31 19.14 5.01
C TYR A 58 -20.26 19.62 3.93
N GLY A 59 -19.78 19.61 2.68
CA GLY A 59 -20.58 19.73 1.47
C GLY A 59 -21.24 18.40 1.08
N GLU A 60 -22.03 18.42 0.01
CA GLU A 60 -22.73 17.24 -0.49
C GLU A 60 -21.75 16.10 -0.81
N GLY A 61 -22.04 14.91 -0.29
CA GLY A 61 -21.26 13.70 -0.51
C GLY A 61 -20.09 13.47 0.46
N TYR A 62 -19.81 14.39 1.42
CA TYR A 62 -18.66 14.32 2.32
C TYR A 62 -19.03 14.07 3.80
N GLU A 63 -20.23 13.57 4.08
CA GLU A 63 -20.70 13.34 5.46
C GLU A 63 -19.82 12.31 6.19
N GLU A 64 -19.49 11.20 5.53
CA GLU A 64 -18.68 10.14 6.14
C GLU A 64 -17.22 10.58 6.35
N THR A 65 -16.63 11.30 5.39
CA THR A 65 -15.31 11.94 5.55
C THR A 65 -15.28 12.89 6.74
N ALA A 66 -16.35 13.67 6.94
CA ALA A 66 -16.45 14.61 8.06
C ALA A 66 -16.56 13.90 9.41
N LYS A 67 -17.32 12.81 9.50
CA LYS A 67 -17.43 12.01 10.71
C LYS A 67 -16.10 11.35 11.07
N GLU A 68 -15.40 10.79 10.08
CA GLU A 68 -14.08 10.19 10.29
C GLU A 68 -13.06 11.24 10.77
N LEU A 69 -13.03 12.42 10.13
CA LEU A 69 -12.14 13.51 10.53
C LEU A 69 -12.43 13.96 11.97
N ALA A 70 -13.71 14.10 12.35
CA ALA A 70 -14.08 14.45 13.71
C ALA A 70 -13.64 13.39 14.73
N ALA A 71 -13.80 12.10 14.41
CA ALA A 71 -13.35 10.99 15.26
C ALA A 71 -11.81 10.98 15.44
N ARG A 72 -11.06 11.25 14.36
CA ARG A 72 -9.60 11.38 14.44
C ARG A 72 -9.16 12.56 15.28
N PHE A 73 -9.82 13.71 15.15
CA PHE A 73 -9.54 14.85 16.02
C PHE A 73 -9.90 14.60 17.48
N GLU A 74 -10.99 13.87 17.76
CA GLU A 74 -11.32 13.46 19.13
C GLU A 74 -10.17 12.62 19.74
N ALA A 75 -9.60 11.69 18.98
CA ALA A 75 -8.46 10.92 19.43
C ALA A 75 -7.20 11.77 19.70
N ILE A 76 -7.02 12.88 18.98
CA ILE A 76 -5.87 13.80 19.14
C ILE A 76 -6.06 14.77 20.31
N CYS A 77 -7.22 15.43 20.39
CA CYS A 77 -7.46 16.50 21.35
C CYS A 77 -8.32 16.11 22.57
N GLY A 78 -8.83 14.86 22.59
CA GLY A 78 -9.67 14.37 23.68
C GLY A 78 -11.08 14.98 23.74
N SER A 79 -11.50 15.72 22.71
CA SER A 79 -12.81 16.38 22.64
C SER A 79 -13.49 16.08 21.32
N ALA A 80 -14.74 15.60 21.38
CA ALA A 80 -15.54 15.37 20.19
C ALA A 80 -15.87 16.69 19.49
N LEU A 81 -15.60 16.77 18.19
CA LEU A 81 -16.01 17.88 17.35
C LEU A 81 -17.43 17.65 16.81
N ALA A 82 -18.26 18.68 16.87
CA ALA A 82 -19.58 18.63 16.23
C ALA A 82 -19.43 18.54 14.71
N VAL A 83 -20.29 17.74 14.06
CA VAL A 83 -20.35 17.58 12.59
C VAL A 83 -21.69 18.09 12.10
N LYS A 84 -21.70 18.92 11.05
CA LYS A 84 -22.93 19.45 10.46
C LYS A 84 -22.82 19.69 8.95
N PRO A 85 -23.93 19.68 8.20
CA PRO A 85 -23.93 20.05 6.79
C PRO A 85 -23.73 21.55 6.60
N GLU A 86 -23.19 21.94 5.43
CA GLU A 86 -22.97 23.34 5.08
C GLU A 86 -24.24 24.18 4.94
N SER A 87 -25.43 23.55 4.86
CA SER A 87 -26.74 24.22 4.84
C SER A 87 -27.09 24.88 6.17
N GLU A 88 -26.43 24.48 7.28
CA GLU A 88 -26.62 25.12 8.57
C GLU A 88 -25.87 26.44 8.71
N ALA A 89 -26.28 27.25 9.70
CA ALA A 89 -25.66 28.53 9.97
C ALA A 89 -24.16 28.43 10.24
N LYS A 90 -23.40 29.41 9.75
CA LYS A 90 -21.94 29.46 9.94
C LYS A 90 -21.59 29.59 11.42
N SER A 91 -20.64 28.75 11.88
CA SER A 91 -20.01 28.87 13.21
C SER A 91 -18.82 29.84 13.16
N GLU A 92 -18.35 30.24 14.33
CA GLU A 92 -17.20 31.15 14.44
C GLU A 92 -15.92 30.47 13.90
N HIS A 93 -15.73 29.19 14.24
CA HIS A 93 -14.59 28.38 13.81
C HIS A 93 -15.07 27.09 13.13
N GLU A 94 -14.68 26.88 11.87
CA GLU A 94 -15.12 25.74 11.08
C GLU A 94 -13.95 25.06 10.36
N ILE A 95 -14.00 23.72 10.30
CA ILE A 95 -13.19 22.89 9.37
C ILE A 95 -14.17 22.44 8.29
N ALA A 96 -14.06 23.02 7.11
CA ALA A 96 -15.02 22.85 6.02
C ALA A 96 -14.45 21.91 4.94
N ILE A 97 -15.08 20.73 4.78
CA ILE A 97 -14.71 19.69 3.83
C ILE A 97 -15.55 19.88 2.57
N PHE A 98 -14.91 20.29 1.48
CA PHE A 98 -15.55 20.52 0.19
C PHE A 98 -16.92 21.22 0.31
N ALA A 99 -16.98 22.33 1.03
CA ALA A 99 -18.20 23.05 1.35
C ALA A 99 -18.28 24.36 0.54
N PRO A 100 -18.95 24.40 -0.63
CA PRO A 100 -19.07 25.60 -1.47
C PRO A 100 -19.69 26.80 -0.74
N ALA A 101 -20.66 26.58 0.15
CA ALA A 101 -21.24 27.64 0.98
C ALA A 101 -20.26 28.30 1.95
N ARG A 102 -19.06 27.72 2.13
CA ARG A 102 -17.94 28.23 2.92
C ARG A 102 -16.80 28.75 2.03
N GLY A 103 -17.00 28.81 0.72
CA GLY A 103 -16.02 29.30 -0.27
C GLY A 103 -15.08 28.23 -0.81
N ALA A 104 -15.40 26.94 -0.61
CA ALA A 104 -14.64 25.86 -1.22
C ALA A 104 -14.82 25.87 -2.75
N SER A 105 -13.72 25.70 -3.51
CA SER A 105 -13.73 25.57 -4.96
C SER A 105 -12.59 24.68 -5.42
N ALA A 106 -12.91 23.68 -6.22
CA ALA A 106 -11.93 22.80 -6.90
C ALA A 106 -11.45 23.40 -8.24
N GLU A 107 -11.84 24.60 -8.59
CA GLU A 107 -11.40 25.22 -9.86
C GLU A 107 -9.87 25.27 -9.95
N GLY A 108 -9.35 24.74 -11.06
CA GLY A 108 -7.91 24.65 -11.35
C GLY A 108 -7.19 23.48 -10.66
N LEU A 109 -7.88 22.61 -9.90
CA LEU A 109 -7.29 21.41 -9.33
C LEU A 109 -7.42 20.23 -10.32
N GLY A 110 -6.34 19.48 -10.48
CA GLY A 110 -6.36 18.18 -11.11
C GLY A 110 -7.02 17.12 -10.21
N MET A 111 -7.24 15.92 -10.74
CA MET A 111 -7.91 14.82 -10.04
C MET A 111 -7.27 14.50 -8.65
N ASP A 112 -5.95 14.55 -8.57
CA ASP A 112 -5.18 14.21 -7.36
C ASP A 112 -4.75 15.43 -6.57
N ASP A 113 -4.98 16.64 -7.10
CA ASP A 113 -4.56 17.87 -6.46
C ASP A 113 -5.48 18.24 -5.31
N PHE A 114 -4.92 18.84 -4.27
CA PHE A 114 -5.70 19.40 -3.18
C PHE A 114 -5.11 20.68 -2.62
N LYS A 115 -5.92 21.39 -1.85
CA LYS A 115 -5.51 22.55 -1.05
C LYS A 115 -6.23 22.58 0.29
N ILE A 116 -5.50 23.00 1.32
CA ILE A 116 -6.04 23.34 2.64
C ILE A 116 -5.73 24.80 2.88
N THR A 117 -6.74 25.62 3.15
CA THR A 117 -6.57 27.07 3.34
C THR A 117 -7.37 27.57 4.51
N LYS A 118 -6.80 28.49 5.30
CA LYS A 118 -7.53 29.15 6.40
C LYS A 118 -7.88 30.57 6.03
N LYS A 119 -9.15 30.93 6.17
CA LYS A 119 -9.67 32.27 5.94
C LYS A 119 -10.89 32.55 6.81
N ASP A 120 -10.92 33.71 7.46
CA ASP A 120 -12.07 34.21 8.22
C ASP A 120 -12.66 33.17 9.21
N GLY A 121 -11.82 32.51 10.01
CA GLY A 121 -12.22 31.48 10.97
C GLY A 121 -12.52 30.11 10.37
N THR A 122 -12.52 29.96 9.04
CA THR A 122 -12.79 28.70 8.35
C THR A 122 -11.52 28.10 7.77
N LEU A 123 -11.24 26.84 8.11
CA LEU A 123 -10.25 26.01 7.44
C LEU A 123 -10.94 25.21 6.33
N ASN A 124 -10.67 25.56 5.06
CA ASN A 124 -11.26 24.89 3.92
C ASN A 124 -10.34 23.76 3.43
N ILE A 125 -10.88 22.57 3.28
CA ILE A 125 -10.24 21.36 2.71
C ILE A 125 -10.91 21.07 1.38
N VAL A 126 -10.15 21.08 0.30
CA VAL A 126 -10.67 20.93 -1.08
C VAL A 126 -9.72 20.09 -1.92
N GLY A 127 -10.21 19.01 -2.49
CA GLY A 127 -9.53 18.22 -3.51
C GLY A 127 -10.19 18.34 -4.88
N GLY A 128 -9.48 17.96 -5.94
CA GLY A 128 -10.03 17.86 -7.29
C GLY A 128 -10.92 16.63 -7.49
N SER A 129 -10.89 15.69 -6.53
CA SER A 129 -11.77 14.52 -6.42
C SER A 129 -12.10 14.23 -4.97
N VAL A 130 -13.00 13.26 -4.72
CA VAL A 130 -13.27 12.74 -3.37
C VAL A 130 -11.98 12.19 -2.75
N TYR A 131 -11.23 11.37 -3.48
CA TYR A 131 -9.96 10.79 -3.02
C TYR A 131 -8.92 11.86 -2.66
N ALA A 132 -8.79 12.90 -3.47
CA ALA A 132 -7.89 14.02 -3.16
C ALA A 132 -8.35 14.81 -1.93
N THR A 133 -9.65 14.90 -1.68
CA THR A 133 -10.18 15.54 -0.46
C THR A 133 -9.90 14.69 0.78
N ASP A 134 -10.04 13.37 0.71
CA ASP A 134 -9.67 12.45 1.80
C ASP A 134 -8.16 12.49 2.06
N THR A 135 -7.35 12.53 1.00
CA THR A 135 -5.90 12.75 1.10
C THR A 135 -5.56 14.06 1.81
N ALA A 136 -6.28 15.14 1.48
CA ALA A 136 -6.10 16.42 2.16
C ALA A 136 -6.45 16.32 3.66
N CYS A 137 -7.49 15.56 4.02
CA CYS A 137 -7.82 15.29 5.43
C CYS A 137 -6.69 14.53 6.14
N ALA A 138 -6.10 13.49 5.52
CA ALA A 138 -4.95 12.79 6.05
C ALA A 138 -3.76 13.75 6.27
N LYS A 139 -3.42 14.56 5.27
CA LYS A 139 -2.32 15.52 5.36
C LYS A 139 -2.59 16.64 6.39
N LEU A 140 -3.83 16.97 6.66
CA LEU A 140 -4.16 17.84 7.79
C LEU A 140 -3.87 17.14 9.12
N LEU A 141 -4.26 15.86 9.27
CA LEU A 141 -3.99 15.10 10.49
C LEU A 141 -2.49 14.93 10.75
N ASP A 142 -1.66 14.72 9.72
CA ASP A 142 -0.20 14.64 9.83
C ASP A 142 0.40 15.88 10.51
N LEU A 143 -0.20 17.06 10.29
CA LEU A 143 0.27 18.30 10.94
C LEU A 143 0.07 18.26 12.46
N PHE A 144 -0.87 17.46 12.96
CA PHE A 144 -1.15 17.33 14.39
C PHE A 144 -0.45 16.11 15.02
N SER A 145 -0.04 15.13 14.24
CA SER A 145 0.61 13.91 14.74
C SER A 145 2.11 14.03 14.90
N ALA A 146 2.77 14.98 14.23
CA ALA A 146 4.22 15.09 14.17
C ALA A 146 4.90 15.40 15.52
N GLU A 147 4.21 16.02 16.50
CA GLU A 147 4.73 16.29 17.83
C GLU A 147 3.63 16.26 18.90
N LYS A 148 3.90 15.72 20.05
CA LYS A 148 2.90 15.40 21.08
C LYS A 148 2.40 16.58 21.93
N TYR A 149 2.75 17.82 21.63
CA TYR A 149 2.46 18.99 22.50
C TYR A 149 2.08 20.23 21.71
N ALA A 150 1.23 21.09 22.32
CA ALA A 150 0.71 22.39 21.91
C ALA A 150 1.19 22.98 20.58
N TYR A 151 0.32 23.02 19.57
CA TYR A 151 0.66 23.60 18.27
C TYR A 151 -0.04 24.90 17.99
N GLU A 152 0.70 25.96 17.81
CA GLU A 152 0.26 27.08 17.02
C GLU A 152 0.55 26.76 15.55
N LEU A 153 -0.41 26.19 14.84
CA LEU A 153 -0.38 26.23 13.38
C LEU A 153 -0.69 27.66 12.95
N SER A 154 0.34 28.42 12.62
CA SER A 154 0.16 29.70 11.94
C SER A 154 -0.36 29.42 10.55
N ASP A 155 -1.43 30.10 10.12
CA ASP A 155 -2.07 30.05 8.79
C ASP A 155 -1.76 28.81 7.95
N VAL A 156 -2.55 27.75 8.16
CA VAL A 156 -2.40 26.49 7.42
C VAL A 156 -2.69 26.75 5.94
N THR A 157 -1.64 26.68 5.13
CA THR A 157 -1.77 26.57 3.68
C THR A 157 -0.97 25.35 3.25
N VAL A 158 -1.65 24.28 2.93
CA VAL A 158 -1.07 23.07 2.35
C VAL A 158 -1.66 22.91 0.95
N SER A 159 -0.81 22.71 -0.02
CA SER A 159 -1.24 22.38 -1.38
C SER A 159 -0.42 21.18 -1.87
N TYR A 160 -1.06 20.34 -2.64
CA TYR A 160 -0.44 19.23 -3.32
C TYR A 160 -0.87 19.29 -4.78
N THR A 161 0.10 19.10 -5.65
CA THR A 161 -0.10 18.85 -7.08
C THR A 161 0.62 17.59 -7.40
N LEU A 162 0.00 16.70 -8.18
CA LEU A 162 0.60 15.42 -8.55
C LEU A 162 1.99 15.65 -9.12
N PRO A 163 3.07 15.13 -8.50
CA PRO A 163 4.44 15.31 -8.98
C PRO A 163 4.67 14.66 -10.33
N ASP A 164 5.80 14.98 -10.97
CA ASP A 164 6.23 14.21 -12.12
C ASP A 164 6.37 12.72 -11.75
N ARG A 165 5.92 11.84 -12.66
CA ARG A 165 5.91 10.40 -12.44
C ARG A 165 7.26 9.84 -11.98
N GLN A 166 8.36 10.37 -12.50
CA GLN A 166 9.69 9.90 -12.13
C GLN A 166 10.09 10.33 -10.71
N GLU A 167 9.51 11.41 -10.17
CA GLU A 167 9.78 11.85 -8.81
C GLU A 167 9.23 10.84 -7.79
N TYR A 168 7.96 10.41 -7.90
CA TYR A 168 7.41 9.45 -6.96
C TYR A 168 7.86 8.00 -7.21
N ILE A 169 8.29 7.63 -8.41
CA ILE A 169 8.99 6.35 -8.66
C ILE A 169 10.35 6.30 -7.94
N ASN A 170 11.01 7.44 -7.77
CA ASN A 170 12.30 7.52 -7.08
C ASN A 170 12.16 7.68 -5.56
N ASP A 171 11.06 8.28 -5.11
CA ASP A 171 10.74 8.53 -3.71
C ASP A 171 9.24 8.34 -3.50
N LEU A 172 8.85 7.15 -3.03
CA LEU A 172 7.45 6.74 -2.90
C LEU A 172 6.63 7.68 -2.01
N SER A 173 7.26 8.36 -1.06
CA SER A 173 6.61 9.32 -0.15
C SER A 173 6.12 10.60 -0.85
N LYS A 174 6.52 10.83 -2.09
CA LYS A 174 6.03 11.96 -2.89
C LYS A 174 4.61 11.78 -3.39
N LEU A 175 4.14 10.53 -3.51
CA LEU A 175 2.75 10.24 -3.86
C LEU A 175 1.89 10.34 -2.61
N ALA A 176 0.94 11.26 -2.61
CA ALA A 176 -0.04 11.37 -1.55
C ALA A 176 -1.15 10.32 -1.74
N LEU A 177 -1.49 9.59 -0.68
CA LEU A 177 -2.36 8.42 -0.74
C LEU A 177 -3.61 8.63 0.13
N HIS A 178 -4.81 8.49 -0.47
CA HIS A 178 -6.05 8.81 0.24
C HIS A 178 -6.40 7.83 1.37
N TRP A 179 -6.00 6.56 1.27
CA TRP A 179 -6.29 5.56 2.29
C TRP A 179 -5.58 5.84 3.63
N GLU A 180 -4.49 6.64 3.65
CA GLU A 180 -3.82 7.10 4.86
C GLU A 180 -4.78 7.83 5.82
N PHE A 181 -5.87 8.35 5.30
CA PHE A 181 -6.93 8.95 6.11
C PHE A 181 -7.67 7.95 6.99
N TYR A 182 -7.80 6.71 6.54
CA TYR A 182 -8.59 5.68 7.21
C TYR A 182 -7.78 4.60 7.93
N PHE A 183 -6.50 4.48 7.60
CA PHE A 183 -5.69 3.37 8.07
C PHE A 183 -4.25 3.81 8.32
N GLU A 184 -3.71 3.45 9.50
CA GLU A 184 -2.30 3.61 9.83
C GLU A 184 -1.58 2.28 9.65
N THR A 185 -0.55 2.26 8.81
CA THR A 185 0.22 1.06 8.57
C THR A 185 1.22 0.83 9.72
N PRO A 186 1.16 -0.29 10.44
CA PRO A 186 2.16 -0.62 11.44
C PRO A 186 3.56 -0.78 10.83
N GLU A 187 4.60 -0.36 11.54
CA GLU A 187 5.99 -0.41 11.07
C GLU A 187 6.42 -1.84 10.66
N TRP A 188 5.99 -2.86 11.40
CA TRP A 188 6.33 -4.25 11.07
C TRP A 188 5.77 -4.70 9.72
N MET A 189 4.64 -4.15 9.25
CA MET A 189 4.09 -4.44 7.93
C MET A 189 4.93 -3.84 6.79
N LEU A 190 5.75 -2.83 7.07
CA LEU A 190 6.65 -2.23 6.08
C LEU A 190 8.02 -2.92 6.06
N ASP A 191 8.33 -3.78 7.03
CA ASP A 191 9.60 -4.51 7.08
C ASP A 191 9.56 -5.73 6.16
N PHE A 192 10.44 -5.73 5.15
CA PHE A 192 10.52 -6.84 4.19
C PHE A 192 11.10 -8.12 4.81
N ASP A 193 11.97 -8.02 5.80
CA ASP A 193 12.52 -9.20 6.47
C ASP A 193 11.44 -9.91 7.31
N GLU A 194 10.52 -9.18 7.92
CA GLU A 194 9.31 -9.73 8.55
C GLU A 194 8.41 -10.45 7.54
N LYS A 195 8.16 -9.83 6.38
CA LYS A 195 7.39 -10.46 5.29
C LYS A 195 8.08 -11.72 4.78
N TYR A 196 9.40 -11.67 4.64
CA TYR A 196 10.19 -12.82 4.20
C TYR A 196 10.13 -13.97 5.21
N ALA A 197 10.26 -13.67 6.51
CA ALA A 197 10.12 -14.65 7.57
C ALA A 197 8.71 -15.27 7.57
N ALA A 198 7.67 -14.44 7.53
CA ALA A 198 6.28 -14.91 7.46
C ALA A 198 6.03 -15.78 6.23
N PHE A 199 6.56 -15.42 5.05
CA PHE A 199 6.40 -16.21 3.82
C PHE A 199 7.03 -17.60 3.92
N ASN A 200 8.16 -17.71 4.60
CA ASN A 200 8.88 -18.98 4.79
C ASN A 200 8.34 -19.85 5.95
N ASP A 201 7.40 -19.32 6.73
CA ASP A 201 6.71 -20.07 7.78
C ASP A 201 5.39 -20.64 7.22
N PRO A 202 5.25 -21.96 7.03
CA PRO A 202 4.02 -22.58 6.55
C PRO A 202 2.79 -22.32 7.42
N ASP A 203 2.99 -22.18 8.73
CA ASP A 203 1.94 -21.89 9.72
C ASP A 203 1.89 -20.40 10.09
N GLY A 204 2.66 -19.55 9.39
CA GLY A 204 2.73 -18.14 9.65
C GLY A 204 1.40 -17.41 9.43
N ARG A 205 1.37 -16.16 9.85
CA ARG A 205 0.19 -15.29 9.74
C ARG A 205 -0.43 -15.25 8.34
N LEU A 206 -1.66 -14.80 8.27
CA LEU A 206 -2.29 -14.43 6.99
C LEU A 206 -1.40 -13.42 6.25
N MET A 207 -1.19 -13.66 4.96
CA MET A 207 -0.50 -12.75 4.06
C MET A 207 -1.42 -12.29 2.95
N SER A 208 -1.32 -10.99 2.62
CA SER A 208 -2.06 -10.38 1.52
C SER A 208 -1.32 -10.52 0.19
N CYS A 209 -2.05 -10.78 -0.88
CA CYS A 209 -1.59 -10.57 -2.24
C CYS A 209 -2.59 -9.64 -2.95
N HIS A 210 -2.16 -8.45 -3.32
CA HIS A 210 -3.03 -7.50 -4.00
C HIS A 210 -3.08 -7.80 -5.50
N HIS A 211 -4.28 -8.04 -6.02
CA HIS A 211 -4.52 -8.34 -7.42
C HIS A 211 -4.28 -7.10 -8.28
N ARG A 212 -3.25 -7.11 -9.11
CA ARG A 212 -2.83 -6.00 -9.98
C ARG A 212 -2.51 -4.69 -9.25
N GLY A 213 -2.02 -4.78 -8.01
CA GLY A 213 -1.82 -3.64 -7.13
C GLY A 213 -3.08 -3.25 -6.35
N GLU A 214 -3.16 -2.02 -5.84
CA GLU A 214 -4.36 -1.50 -5.15
C GLU A 214 -5.33 -0.92 -6.17
N MET A 215 -6.16 -1.76 -6.77
CA MET A 215 -7.02 -1.39 -7.89
C MET A 215 -8.42 -0.89 -7.49
N VAL A 216 -8.73 -0.80 -6.20
CA VAL A 216 -9.98 -0.14 -5.76
C VAL A 216 -9.84 1.37 -5.90
N TYR A 217 -8.65 1.89 -5.60
CA TYR A 217 -8.37 3.33 -5.55
C TYR A 217 -7.52 3.85 -6.69
N TYR A 218 -6.90 2.96 -7.45
CA TYR A 218 -6.04 3.28 -8.59
C TYR A 218 -6.37 2.36 -9.78
N PRO A 219 -5.91 2.66 -10.99
CA PRO A 219 -6.00 1.72 -12.10
C PRO A 219 -5.27 0.40 -11.79
N GLU A 220 -5.83 -0.71 -12.25
CA GLU A 220 -5.13 -1.99 -12.23
C GLU A 220 -3.78 -1.91 -12.94
N ASN A 221 -2.76 -2.59 -12.42
CA ASN A 221 -1.41 -2.60 -13.00
C ASN A 221 -0.78 -1.21 -13.14
N SER A 222 -1.15 -0.22 -12.32
CA SER A 222 -0.55 1.13 -12.33
C SER A 222 0.59 1.25 -11.32
N ILE A 223 1.49 2.21 -11.55
CA ILE A 223 2.56 2.56 -10.59
C ILE A 223 1.96 3.03 -9.27
N GLU A 224 0.92 3.83 -9.34
CA GLU A 224 0.24 4.43 -8.19
C GLU A 224 -0.41 3.33 -7.33
N GLY A 225 -1.05 2.34 -7.96
CA GLY A 225 -1.58 1.17 -7.27
C GLY A 225 -0.49 0.30 -6.63
N LEU A 226 0.68 0.20 -7.25
CA LEU A 226 1.84 -0.51 -6.67
C LEU A 226 2.45 0.25 -5.49
N ILE A 227 2.65 1.56 -5.60
CA ILE A 227 3.13 2.40 -4.50
C ILE A 227 2.15 2.34 -3.33
N SER A 228 0.86 2.44 -3.61
CA SER A 228 -0.20 2.31 -2.60
C SER A 228 -0.10 0.97 -1.86
N ALA A 229 0.05 -0.15 -2.57
CA ALA A 229 0.21 -1.46 -1.97
C ALA A 229 1.48 -1.56 -1.09
N VAL A 230 2.61 -1.01 -1.54
CA VAL A 230 3.85 -0.95 -0.73
C VAL A 230 3.61 -0.16 0.56
N MET A 231 3.06 1.04 0.44
CA MET A 231 2.91 1.96 1.57
C MET A 231 1.89 1.50 2.62
N MET A 232 0.85 0.75 2.21
CA MET A 232 -0.09 0.16 3.17
C MET A 232 0.39 -1.19 3.74
N GLY A 233 1.60 -1.64 3.40
CA GLY A 233 2.19 -2.83 3.99
C GLY A 233 1.72 -4.15 3.39
N ALA A 234 1.25 -4.17 2.14
CA ALA A 234 0.95 -5.42 1.44
C ALA A 234 2.14 -6.39 1.49
N ASP A 235 1.86 -7.68 1.63
CA ASP A 235 2.93 -8.69 1.60
C ASP A 235 3.36 -9.01 0.18
N MET A 236 2.40 -9.03 -0.75
CA MET A 236 2.62 -9.40 -2.14
C MET A 236 1.70 -8.59 -3.05
N VAL A 237 2.14 -8.33 -4.27
CA VAL A 237 1.28 -7.93 -5.39
C VAL A 237 1.35 -8.96 -6.50
N GLU A 238 0.26 -9.15 -7.20
CA GLU A 238 0.23 -9.85 -8.47
C GLU A 238 0.17 -8.83 -9.59
N ILE A 239 0.94 -9.05 -10.67
CA ILE A 239 1.00 -8.15 -11.83
C ILE A 239 1.10 -8.94 -13.14
N ASP A 240 0.64 -8.32 -14.23
CA ASP A 240 0.44 -8.93 -15.54
C ASP A 240 1.41 -8.38 -16.60
N PRO A 241 2.63 -8.87 -16.70
CA PRO A 241 3.55 -8.36 -17.71
C PRO A 241 3.23 -8.87 -19.14
N ARG A 242 3.31 -7.95 -20.12
CA ARG A 242 3.20 -8.19 -21.57
C ARG A 242 4.29 -7.45 -22.33
N VAL A 243 4.43 -7.72 -23.62
CA VAL A 243 5.47 -7.15 -24.48
C VAL A 243 4.87 -6.26 -25.55
N THR A 244 5.44 -5.07 -25.73
CA THR A 244 5.12 -4.13 -26.79
C THR A 244 5.72 -4.54 -28.14
N LYS A 245 5.34 -3.84 -29.21
CA LYS A 245 5.90 -4.02 -30.57
C LYS A 245 7.43 -3.88 -30.61
N ASP A 246 7.99 -2.98 -29.83
CA ASP A 246 9.42 -2.68 -29.75
C ASP A 246 10.16 -3.45 -28.63
N GLY A 247 9.49 -4.44 -28.01
CA GLY A 247 10.11 -5.37 -27.07
C GLY A 247 10.19 -4.88 -25.63
N VAL A 248 9.49 -3.81 -25.26
CA VAL A 248 9.44 -3.32 -23.88
C VAL A 248 8.41 -4.12 -23.08
N PHE A 249 8.78 -4.59 -21.90
CA PHE A 249 7.85 -5.24 -20.97
C PHE A 249 7.04 -4.20 -20.21
N VAL A 250 5.72 -4.27 -20.34
CA VAL A 250 4.74 -3.36 -19.70
C VAL A 250 3.72 -4.16 -18.90
N LEU A 251 3.02 -3.50 -17.98
CA LEU A 251 1.97 -4.14 -17.19
C LEU A 251 0.60 -3.89 -17.83
N LEU A 252 -0.07 -4.98 -18.25
CA LEU A 252 -1.42 -4.95 -18.79
C LEU A 252 -2.03 -6.34 -18.75
N HIS A 253 -3.22 -6.50 -18.14
CA HIS A 253 -3.85 -7.83 -18.08
C HIS A 253 -4.30 -8.32 -19.47
N ASP A 254 -5.06 -7.49 -20.20
CA ASP A 254 -5.62 -7.87 -21.49
C ASP A 254 -4.58 -7.78 -22.60
N ALA A 255 -4.76 -8.55 -23.66
CA ALA A 255 -3.95 -8.38 -24.88
C ALA A 255 -4.33 -7.11 -25.65
N THR A 256 -5.41 -6.43 -25.25
CA THR A 256 -5.94 -5.23 -25.88
C THR A 256 -6.01 -4.06 -24.92
N LEU A 257 -5.93 -2.85 -25.45
CA LEU A 257 -5.91 -1.58 -24.72
C LEU A 257 -7.31 -1.06 -24.34
N SER A 258 -8.38 -1.60 -24.93
CA SER A 258 -9.71 -0.98 -24.93
C SER A 258 -10.34 -0.86 -23.54
N ARG A 259 -10.17 -1.87 -22.68
CA ARG A 259 -10.84 -1.90 -21.37
C ARG A 259 -10.22 -0.92 -20.38
N THR A 260 -8.90 -0.89 -20.31
CA THR A 260 -8.15 -0.23 -19.23
C THR A 260 -7.55 1.11 -19.60
N THR A 261 -7.75 1.59 -20.86
CA THR A 261 -7.19 2.87 -21.31
C THR A 261 -8.20 3.72 -22.06
N ASP A 262 -7.85 4.97 -22.33
CA ASP A 262 -8.57 5.89 -23.19
C ASP A 262 -8.32 5.64 -24.69
N PHE A 263 -7.97 4.39 -25.05
CA PHE A 263 -7.70 3.95 -26.43
C PHE A 263 -8.78 4.39 -27.42
N ALA A 264 -10.08 4.20 -27.09
CA ALA A 264 -11.19 4.52 -27.99
C ALA A 264 -11.23 5.99 -28.41
N GLU A 265 -10.71 6.88 -27.57
CA GLU A 265 -10.67 8.34 -27.85
C GLU A 265 -9.47 8.73 -28.70
N LYS A 266 -8.37 7.96 -28.64
CA LYS A 266 -7.06 8.31 -29.21
C LYS A 266 -6.65 7.49 -30.43
N ALA A 267 -7.21 6.29 -30.60
CA ALA A 267 -6.87 5.38 -31.71
C ALA A 267 -6.97 6.07 -33.08
N GLY A 268 -5.98 5.87 -33.93
CA GLY A 268 -5.90 6.45 -35.28
C GLY A 268 -5.64 7.94 -35.33
N LYS A 269 -5.53 8.64 -34.20
CA LYS A 269 -5.24 10.09 -34.13
C LYS A 269 -3.74 10.33 -33.90
N ASN A 270 -3.22 11.43 -34.41
CA ASN A 270 -1.84 11.87 -34.18
C ASN A 270 -0.77 10.81 -34.47
N GLY A 271 -1.02 9.92 -35.45
CA GLY A 271 -0.09 8.85 -35.83
C GLY A 271 -0.11 7.61 -34.93
N LEU A 272 -1.07 7.53 -34.00
CA LEU A 272 -1.27 6.34 -33.17
C LEU A 272 -1.94 5.21 -33.96
N PRO A 273 -1.65 3.92 -33.67
CA PRO A 273 -2.32 2.80 -34.29
C PRO A 273 -3.83 2.78 -34.10
N GLU A 274 -4.57 2.22 -35.06
CA GLU A 274 -6.00 1.93 -34.92
C GLU A 274 -6.29 0.59 -34.24
N SER A 275 -5.28 -0.32 -34.25
CA SER A 275 -5.41 -1.64 -33.64
C SER A 275 -5.49 -1.55 -32.12
N PRO A 276 -6.46 -2.23 -31.48
CA PRO A 276 -6.49 -2.31 -30.03
C PRO A 276 -5.41 -3.23 -29.42
N ASN A 277 -4.73 -4.03 -30.22
CA ASN A 277 -3.78 -5.00 -29.72
C ASN A 277 -2.50 -4.31 -29.23
N LEU A 278 -2.10 -4.59 -27.97
CA LEU A 278 -0.88 -4.06 -27.38
C LEU A 278 0.36 -4.31 -28.24
N ALA A 279 0.48 -5.50 -28.83
CA ALA A 279 1.63 -5.89 -29.66
C ALA A 279 1.81 -5.06 -30.95
N ASP A 280 0.85 -4.23 -31.34
CA ASP A 280 0.93 -3.32 -32.46
C ASP A 280 1.45 -1.92 -32.08
N TRP A 281 1.65 -1.67 -30.77
CA TRP A 281 2.05 -0.38 -30.22
C TRP A 281 3.48 -0.41 -29.69
N THR A 282 4.24 0.64 -29.98
CA THR A 282 5.51 0.90 -29.28
C THR A 282 5.26 1.48 -27.91
N TYR A 283 6.26 1.38 -27.00
CA TYR A 283 6.12 1.97 -25.67
C TYR A 283 5.86 3.49 -25.71
N ASP A 284 6.56 4.22 -26.57
CA ASP A 284 6.36 5.68 -26.74
C ASP A 284 4.92 6.02 -27.18
N GLN A 285 4.30 5.18 -27.99
CA GLN A 285 2.91 5.34 -28.38
C GLN A 285 1.96 5.06 -27.21
N LEU A 286 2.23 4.02 -26.40
CA LEU A 286 1.48 3.69 -25.20
C LEU A 286 1.50 4.82 -24.17
N MET A 287 2.62 5.52 -24.02
CA MET A 287 2.74 6.66 -23.10
C MET A 287 1.83 7.83 -23.44
N GLN A 288 1.24 7.87 -24.64
CA GLN A 288 0.22 8.84 -25.00
C GLN A 288 -1.18 8.46 -24.48
N LEU A 289 -1.40 7.19 -24.13
CA LEU A 289 -2.64 6.73 -23.50
C LEU A 289 -2.65 7.03 -22.01
N ASN A 290 -3.84 7.15 -21.46
CA ASN A 290 -4.08 7.24 -20.02
C ASN A 290 -4.82 5.99 -19.55
N LEU A 291 -4.50 5.54 -18.34
CA LEU A 291 -5.23 4.45 -17.69
C LEU A 291 -6.61 4.91 -17.22
N LYS A 292 -7.55 3.98 -17.17
CA LYS A 292 -8.88 4.17 -16.56
C LYS A 292 -8.86 3.64 -15.13
N MET A 293 -9.63 4.29 -14.27
CA MET A 293 -9.75 3.94 -12.85
C MET A 293 -10.19 2.49 -12.64
N GLY A 294 -9.65 1.86 -11.61
CA GLY A 294 -10.00 0.50 -11.21
C GLY A 294 -9.68 -0.53 -12.29
N GLN A 295 -10.61 -1.42 -12.54
CA GLN A 295 -10.49 -2.43 -13.61
C GLN A 295 -10.85 -1.87 -15.01
N GLY A 296 -11.04 -0.57 -15.14
CA GLY A 296 -11.45 0.05 -16.41
C GLY A 296 -12.88 -0.32 -16.81
N GLY A 297 -13.12 -0.39 -18.12
CA GLY A 297 -14.44 -0.66 -18.69
C GLY A 297 -15.21 0.62 -19.07
N ASP A 298 -16.49 0.41 -19.43
CA ASP A 298 -17.36 1.52 -19.81
C ASP A 298 -17.73 2.37 -18.59
N GLY A 299 -17.61 3.70 -18.73
CA GLY A 299 -17.93 4.64 -17.67
C GLY A 299 -16.83 4.85 -16.62
N ALA A 300 -15.74 4.07 -16.64
CA ALA A 300 -14.62 4.30 -15.74
C ALA A 300 -13.90 5.62 -16.09
N ALA A 301 -13.61 6.42 -15.05
CA ALA A 301 -12.93 7.70 -15.21
C ALA A 301 -11.53 7.53 -15.80
N VAL A 302 -11.17 8.38 -16.76
CA VAL A 302 -9.80 8.46 -17.29
C VAL A 302 -8.94 9.22 -16.28
N THR A 303 -7.79 8.65 -15.94
CA THR A 303 -6.84 9.20 -14.99
C THR A 303 -5.66 9.89 -15.70
N PRO A 304 -4.80 10.63 -15.01
CA PRO A 304 -3.52 11.10 -15.56
C PRO A 304 -2.45 10.00 -15.65
N TYR A 305 -2.70 8.81 -15.09
CA TYR A 305 -1.72 7.75 -14.94
C TYR A 305 -1.45 7.00 -16.24
N LYS A 306 -0.27 6.39 -16.32
CA LYS A 306 0.28 5.78 -17.53
C LYS A 306 0.55 4.29 -17.34
N ILE A 307 0.55 3.54 -18.44
CA ILE A 307 0.95 2.13 -18.45
C ILE A 307 2.42 2.02 -18.01
N PRO A 308 2.74 1.25 -16.94
CA PRO A 308 4.11 1.13 -16.46
C PRO A 308 4.90 0.08 -17.20
N THR A 309 6.23 0.20 -17.13
CA THR A 309 7.13 -0.88 -17.48
C THR A 309 7.28 -1.87 -16.31
N LEU A 310 7.63 -3.12 -16.63
CA LEU A 310 8.00 -4.11 -15.62
C LEU A 310 9.23 -3.67 -14.82
N ASP A 311 10.17 -2.98 -15.46
CA ASP A 311 11.37 -2.44 -14.82
C ASP A 311 11.03 -1.46 -13.69
N GLU A 312 10.11 -0.52 -13.93
CA GLU A 312 9.62 0.42 -12.93
C GLU A 312 8.89 -0.29 -11.78
N ALA A 313 8.04 -1.26 -12.12
CA ALA A 313 7.30 -2.04 -11.12
C ALA A 313 8.25 -2.82 -10.19
N ILE A 314 9.24 -3.52 -10.75
CA ILE A 314 10.22 -4.24 -9.95
C ILE A 314 11.05 -3.27 -9.08
N LYS A 315 11.42 -2.09 -9.60
CA LYS A 315 12.12 -1.06 -8.84
C LYS A 315 11.34 -0.64 -7.58
N ILE A 316 10.03 -0.39 -7.72
CA ILE A 316 9.17 0.05 -6.62
C ILE A 316 8.99 -1.06 -5.58
N CYS A 317 8.79 -2.29 -6.04
CA CYS A 317 8.50 -3.42 -5.17
C CYS A 317 9.75 -4.04 -4.53
N ALA A 318 10.95 -3.79 -5.08
CA ALA A 318 12.19 -4.40 -4.63
C ALA A 318 12.45 -4.18 -3.14
N ASN A 319 12.53 -5.28 -2.39
CA ASN A 319 12.74 -5.30 -0.94
C ASN A 319 11.67 -4.56 -0.11
N ASN A 320 10.49 -4.33 -0.70
CA ASN A 320 9.33 -3.77 -0.02
C ASN A 320 8.21 -4.81 0.13
N LEU A 321 7.97 -5.60 -0.93
CA LEU A 321 6.97 -6.67 -0.95
C LEU A 321 7.33 -7.73 -1.99
N PHE A 322 6.64 -8.87 -1.97
CA PHE A 322 6.78 -9.88 -3.01
C PHE A 322 6.00 -9.49 -4.26
N VAL A 323 6.55 -9.84 -5.42
CA VAL A 323 5.89 -9.65 -6.72
C VAL A 323 5.62 -11.01 -7.35
N ARG A 324 4.35 -11.37 -7.51
CA ARG A 324 3.94 -12.51 -8.29
C ARG A 324 3.73 -12.08 -9.74
N LEU A 325 4.54 -12.62 -10.65
CA LEU A 325 4.35 -12.41 -12.08
C LEU A 325 3.35 -13.43 -12.64
N ASP A 326 2.21 -12.95 -13.14
CA ASP A 326 1.30 -13.75 -13.95
C ASP A 326 1.68 -13.59 -15.42
N VAL A 327 2.60 -14.46 -15.86
CA VAL A 327 3.19 -14.40 -17.20
C VAL A 327 2.13 -14.67 -18.25
N LYS A 328 1.81 -13.67 -19.07
CA LYS A 328 0.79 -13.77 -20.11
C LYS A 328 1.32 -14.33 -21.40
N GLU A 329 0.45 -15.01 -22.13
CA GLU A 329 0.70 -15.45 -23.50
C GLU A 329 0.49 -14.30 -24.50
N ASP A 330 1.10 -14.40 -25.68
CA ASP A 330 0.79 -13.52 -26.80
C ASP A 330 -0.60 -13.80 -27.40
N ALA A 331 -0.95 -13.03 -28.43
CA ALA A 331 -2.20 -13.23 -29.16
C ALA A 331 -2.32 -14.60 -29.85
N ASN A 332 -1.22 -15.35 -29.98
CA ASN A 332 -1.15 -16.68 -30.56
C ASN A 332 -1.00 -17.79 -29.51
N GLY A 333 -1.16 -17.49 -28.23
CA GLY A 333 -1.00 -18.44 -27.15
C GLY A 333 0.45 -18.87 -26.90
N LYS A 334 1.43 -18.04 -27.27
CA LYS A 334 2.84 -18.31 -27.01
C LYS A 334 3.35 -17.46 -25.87
N ILE A 335 4.12 -18.10 -24.98
CA ILE A 335 4.94 -17.42 -23.98
C ILE A 335 6.30 -17.08 -24.59
N PHE A 336 6.60 -15.78 -24.70
CA PHE A 336 7.87 -15.30 -25.23
C PHE A 336 9.01 -15.23 -24.22
N TRP A 337 8.65 -15.39 -22.97
CA TRP A 337 9.52 -15.10 -21.85
C TRP A 337 10.54 -16.19 -21.62
N GLU A 338 11.74 -15.77 -21.30
CA GLU A 338 12.78 -16.62 -20.75
C GLU A 338 13.29 -15.98 -19.46
N PHE A 339 13.23 -16.69 -18.34
CA PHE A 339 13.58 -16.15 -17.05
C PHE A 339 14.98 -15.54 -17.00
N ASP A 340 15.96 -16.25 -17.54
CA ASP A 340 17.35 -15.81 -17.55
C ASP A 340 17.62 -14.63 -18.48
N ARG A 341 16.86 -14.51 -19.56
CA ARG A 341 16.98 -13.40 -20.51
C ARG A 341 16.23 -12.16 -20.05
N ASP A 342 15.01 -12.33 -19.52
CA ASP A 342 14.06 -11.24 -19.38
C ASP A 342 13.86 -10.81 -17.92
N ILE A 343 13.91 -11.74 -16.96
CA ILE A 343 13.63 -11.46 -15.55
C ILE A 343 14.92 -11.31 -14.73
N TRP A 344 15.86 -12.24 -14.89
CA TRP A 344 17.09 -12.22 -14.10
C TRP A 344 17.87 -10.89 -14.18
N PRO A 345 18.03 -10.25 -15.35
CA PRO A 345 18.70 -8.95 -15.43
C PRO A 345 18.01 -7.84 -14.63
N LEU A 346 16.66 -7.87 -14.52
CA LEU A 346 15.92 -6.93 -13.69
C LEU A 346 16.16 -7.19 -12.20
N LEU A 347 16.22 -8.48 -11.79
CA LEU A 347 16.55 -8.83 -10.40
C LEU A 347 17.96 -8.36 -10.03
N GLU A 348 18.93 -8.49 -10.93
CA GLU A 348 20.29 -7.99 -10.72
C GLU A 348 20.33 -6.47 -10.62
N LYS A 349 19.66 -5.78 -11.56
CA LYS A 349 19.60 -4.31 -11.62
C LYS A 349 19.08 -3.70 -10.33
N HIS A 350 17.97 -4.25 -9.79
CA HIS A 350 17.27 -3.70 -8.63
C HIS A 350 17.60 -4.40 -7.31
N LYS A 351 18.51 -5.40 -7.31
CA LYS A 351 18.80 -6.25 -6.15
C LYS A 351 17.57 -6.96 -5.58
N ALA A 352 16.61 -7.26 -6.45
CA ALA A 352 15.28 -7.78 -6.13
C ALA A 352 15.24 -9.34 -6.15
N TYR A 353 16.34 -9.99 -5.81
CA TYR A 353 16.49 -11.45 -5.94
C TYR A 353 15.44 -12.24 -5.17
N THR A 354 15.02 -11.75 -4.01
CA THR A 354 14.03 -12.41 -3.15
C THR A 354 12.62 -11.85 -3.33
N THR A 355 12.44 -10.83 -4.17
CA THR A 355 11.17 -10.13 -4.34
C THR A 355 10.27 -10.86 -5.34
N VAL A 356 10.81 -11.38 -6.45
CA VAL A 356 10.01 -11.84 -7.59
C VAL A 356 9.72 -13.33 -7.51
N ILE A 357 8.42 -13.69 -7.63
CA ILE A 357 7.90 -15.05 -7.69
C ILE A 357 7.11 -15.20 -8.99
N CYS A 358 7.44 -16.17 -9.82
CA CYS A 358 6.72 -16.45 -11.05
C CYS A 358 5.73 -17.60 -10.86
N THR A 359 4.57 -17.52 -11.51
CA THR A 359 3.72 -18.70 -11.65
C THR A 359 4.43 -19.72 -12.55
N TRP A 360 4.48 -20.98 -12.10
CA TRP A 360 5.10 -22.05 -12.88
C TRP A 360 4.33 -22.29 -14.16
N HIS A 361 5.01 -22.12 -15.30
CA HIS A 361 4.50 -22.51 -16.60
C HIS A 361 5.54 -23.37 -17.33
N SER A 362 5.13 -24.52 -17.90
CA SER A 362 6.04 -25.47 -18.53
C SER A 362 6.80 -24.92 -19.74
N ALA A 363 6.24 -23.94 -20.44
CA ALA A 363 6.91 -23.26 -21.55
C ALA A 363 7.93 -22.22 -21.07
N PHE A 364 7.78 -21.72 -19.85
CA PHE A 364 8.66 -20.74 -19.24
C PHE A 364 9.88 -21.37 -18.58
N VAL A 365 9.74 -22.61 -18.12
CA VAL A 365 10.79 -23.40 -17.46
C VAL A 365 10.93 -24.75 -18.15
N SER A 366 11.72 -24.79 -19.20
CA SER A 366 11.86 -25.98 -20.07
C SER A 366 12.49 -27.19 -19.40
N SER A 367 13.32 -27.00 -18.36
CA SER A 367 14.06 -28.05 -17.67
C SER A 367 13.51 -28.44 -16.30
N GLY A 368 12.32 -27.93 -15.94
CA GLY A 368 11.62 -28.34 -14.73
C GLY A 368 12.41 -28.09 -13.43
N TYR A 369 12.51 -29.12 -12.57
CA TYR A 369 13.14 -29.03 -11.26
C TYR A 369 14.61 -28.71 -11.25
N LYS A 370 15.35 -29.13 -12.27
CA LYS A 370 16.77 -28.83 -12.35
C LYS A 370 16.99 -27.33 -12.41
N PHE A 371 16.24 -26.65 -13.26
CA PHE A 371 16.31 -25.19 -13.36
C PHE A 371 15.93 -24.49 -12.06
N THR A 372 14.85 -24.94 -11.40
CA THR A 372 14.39 -24.33 -10.13
C THR A 372 15.44 -24.49 -9.03
N ARG A 373 16.09 -25.66 -8.95
CA ARG A 373 17.18 -25.90 -8.00
C ARG A 373 18.39 -25.04 -8.29
N GLU A 374 18.83 -24.99 -9.55
CA GLU A 374 19.96 -24.17 -9.98
C GLU A 374 19.69 -22.67 -9.72
N LEU A 375 18.47 -22.22 -9.95
CA LEU A 375 18.07 -20.84 -9.67
C LEU A 375 18.10 -20.54 -8.18
N ARG A 376 17.59 -21.43 -7.33
CA ARG A 376 17.64 -21.30 -5.88
C ARG A 376 19.08 -21.21 -5.36
N GLU A 377 19.95 -22.13 -5.81
CA GLU A 377 21.37 -22.13 -5.45
C GLU A 377 22.08 -20.84 -5.91
N ARG A 378 21.74 -20.37 -7.11
CA ARG A 378 22.26 -19.11 -7.65
C ARG A 378 21.81 -17.91 -6.81
N THR A 379 20.53 -17.84 -6.45
CA THR A 379 19.97 -16.75 -5.64
C THR A 379 20.57 -16.75 -4.24
N GLU A 380 20.63 -17.92 -3.59
CA GLU A 380 21.23 -18.06 -2.26
C GLU A 380 22.73 -17.65 -2.24
N LYS A 381 23.46 -18.00 -3.31
CA LYS A 381 24.87 -17.60 -3.45
C LYS A 381 25.03 -16.08 -3.60
N VAL A 382 24.10 -15.41 -4.23
CA VAL A 382 24.18 -13.96 -4.51
C VAL A 382 23.71 -13.11 -3.32
N CYS A 383 22.63 -13.49 -2.66
CA CYS A 383 22.02 -12.67 -1.60
C CYS A 383 21.97 -13.32 -0.20
N GLY A 384 22.49 -14.56 -0.07
CA GLY A 384 22.53 -15.28 1.22
C GLY A 384 21.16 -15.79 1.70
N LYS A 385 20.08 -15.58 0.94
CA LYS A 385 18.73 -16.00 1.26
C LYS A 385 18.23 -16.99 0.21
N PRO A 386 17.85 -18.23 0.57
CA PRO A 386 17.21 -19.12 -0.37
C PRO A 386 15.85 -18.56 -0.75
N ILE A 387 15.54 -18.52 -2.03
CA ILE A 387 14.22 -18.15 -2.49
C ILE A 387 13.70 -19.11 -3.53
N LEU A 388 12.40 -19.28 -3.52
CA LEU A 388 11.67 -19.93 -4.57
C LEU A 388 11.08 -18.87 -5.51
N ASN A 389 11.71 -18.68 -6.64
CA ASN A 389 11.21 -17.77 -7.66
C ASN A 389 10.02 -18.35 -8.47
N PHE A 390 9.51 -19.54 -8.12
CA PHE A 390 8.39 -20.19 -8.79
C PHE A 390 7.39 -20.76 -7.81
N MET A 391 6.11 -20.53 -8.10
CA MET A 391 4.97 -21.09 -7.38
C MET A 391 4.30 -22.12 -8.27
N LYS A 392 4.13 -23.33 -7.79
CA LYS A 392 3.45 -24.39 -8.52
C LYS A 392 1.94 -24.33 -8.32
N ASN A 393 1.20 -24.62 -9.41
CA ASN A 393 -0.25 -24.73 -9.37
C ASN A 393 -0.70 -26.13 -8.98
N ALA A 394 -1.71 -26.21 -8.11
CA ALA A 394 -2.48 -27.41 -7.82
C ALA A 394 -3.95 -27.16 -8.19
N SER A 395 -4.56 -28.07 -8.96
CA SER A 395 -5.96 -27.95 -9.39
C SER A 395 -6.96 -28.30 -8.29
N ASP A 396 -6.53 -29.05 -7.28
CA ASP A 396 -7.32 -29.45 -6.12
C ASP A 396 -6.41 -29.84 -4.94
N GLY A 397 -7.00 -30.03 -3.77
CA GLY A 397 -6.25 -30.37 -2.56
C GLY A 397 -5.52 -31.72 -2.63
N LYS A 398 -5.99 -32.68 -3.45
CA LYS A 398 -5.29 -33.97 -3.64
C LYS A 398 -4.01 -33.78 -4.44
N MET A 399 -4.08 -32.97 -5.47
CA MET A 399 -2.90 -32.59 -6.23
C MET A 399 -1.92 -31.80 -5.36
N LEU A 400 -2.41 -30.85 -4.56
CA LEU A 400 -1.61 -30.11 -3.60
C LEU A 400 -0.82 -31.05 -2.69
N THR A 401 -1.48 -32.00 -2.02
CA THR A 401 -0.84 -32.96 -1.13
C THR A 401 0.19 -33.85 -1.85
N ARG A 402 -0.10 -34.28 -3.07
CA ARG A 402 0.83 -35.10 -3.87
C ARG A 402 2.09 -34.32 -4.23
N GLU A 403 1.92 -33.08 -4.62
CA GLU A 403 3.04 -32.23 -5.05
C GLU A 403 3.97 -31.86 -3.89
N ILE A 404 3.43 -31.57 -2.70
CA ILE A 404 4.24 -31.31 -1.49
C ILE A 404 5.23 -32.43 -1.22
N THR A 405 4.79 -33.71 -1.34
CA THR A 405 5.66 -34.87 -1.07
C THR A 405 6.76 -35.06 -2.11
N SER A 406 6.64 -34.39 -3.26
CA SER A 406 7.56 -34.52 -4.38
C SER A 406 8.56 -33.38 -4.50
N TYR A 407 8.46 -32.32 -3.67
CA TYR A 407 9.16 -31.06 -3.89
C TYR A 407 9.75 -30.46 -2.62
N ASP A 408 11.01 -30.72 -2.39
CA ASP A 408 11.81 -30.12 -1.31
C ASP A 408 12.06 -28.59 -1.49
N LEU A 409 11.44 -27.97 -2.50
CA LEU A 409 11.78 -26.63 -2.98
C LEU A 409 10.58 -25.64 -2.96
N CYS A 410 9.39 -26.09 -2.57
CA CYS A 410 8.20 -25.21 -2.55
C CYS A 410 7.93 -24.66 -1.15
N TYR A 411 8.05 -23.36 -0.97
CA TYR A 411 7.58 -22.66 0.24
C TYR A 411 6.09 -22.29 0.14
N ALA A 412 5.58 -22.08 -1.06
CA ALA A 412 4.18 -21.82 -1.31
C ALA A 412 3.65 -22.56 -2.54
N MET A 413 2.40 -23.02 -2.49
CA MET A 413 1.70 -23.64 -3.60
C MET A 413 0.39 -22.94 -3.86
N ARG A 414 0.11 -22.64 -5.12
CA ARG A 414 -1.17 -22.07 -5.53
C ARG A 414 -2.22 -23.18 -5.64
N LEU A 415 -3.26 -23.09 -4.82
CA LEU A 415 -4.48 -23.89 -4.96
C LEU A 415 -5.48 -23.12 -5.81
N THR A 416 -5.89 -23.71 -6.93
CA THR A 416 -6.91 -23.10 -7.79
C THR A 416 -8.26 -23.15 -7.11
N CYS A 417 -8.79 -21.99 -6.74
CA CYS A 417 -10.14 -21.80 -6.22
C CYS A 417 -10.99 -21.08 -7.28
N ASN A 418 -12.18 -21.60 -7.56
CA ASN A 418 -13.09 -20.95 -8.50
C ASN A 418 -14.41 -20.61 -7.79
N PHE A 419 -14.36 -19.60 -6.92
CA PHE A 419 -15.50 -19.13 -6.13
C PHE A 419 -16.59 -18.46 -6.97
N SER A 420 -16.36 -18.23 -8.26
CA SER A 420 -17.40 -17.83 -9.19
C SER A 420 -18.40 -18.96 -9.52
N ASN A 421 -18.03 -20.22 -9.30
CA ASN A 421 -18.84 -21.39 -9.67
C ASN A 421 -19.40 -22.18 -8.48
N TYR A 422 -18.96 -21.90 -7.25
CA TYR A 422 -19.44 -22.57 -6.04
C TYR A 422 -19.14 -21.77 -4.77
N SER A 423 -19.89 -22.07 -3.70
CA SER A 423 -19.66 -21.48 -2.38
C SER A 423 -18.29 -21.85 -1.82
N TYR A 424 -17.57 -20.88 -1.26
CA TYR A 424 -16.29 -21.14 -0.56
C TYR A 424 -16.48 -22.10 0.62
N LYS A 425 -17.63 -22.07 1.31
CA LYS A 425 -17.94 -23.00 2.41
C LYS A 425 -18.01 -24.44 1.93
N THR A 426 -18.62 -24.69 0.77
CA THR A 426 -18.61 -25.99 0.14
C THR A 426 -17.22 -26.43 -0.27
N PHE A 427 -16.40 -25.50 -0.79
CA PHE A 427 -15.00 -25.77 -1.12
C PHE A 427 -14.21 -26.17 0.14
N LEU A 428 -14.30 -25.42 1.21
CA LEU A 428 -13.60 -25.72 2.47
C LEU A 428 -14.00 -27.09 3.02
N GLN A 429 -15.30 -27.44 3.02
CA GLN A 429 -15.77 -28.76 3.45
C GLN A 429 -15.17 -29.91 2.62
N THR A 430 -15.11 -29.73 1.30
CA THR A 430 -14.56 -30.76 0.39
C THR A 430 -13.04 -30.88 0.44
N GLN A 431 -12.32 -29.80 0.78
CA GLN A 431 -10.86 -29.74 0.83
C GLN A 431 -10.27 -29.82 2.25
N ALA A 432 -11.09 -29.86 3.29
CA ALA A 432 -10.66 -29.73 4.69
C ALA A 432 -9.52 -30.71 5.06
N LYS A 433 -9.63 -31.97 4.65
CA LYS A 433 -8.62 -33.01 4.92
C LYS A 433 -7.27 -32.68 4.25
N GLN A 434 -7.31 -32.22 3.02
CA GLN A 434 -6.12 -31.91 2.23
C GLN A 434 -5.45 -30.65 2.74
N LEU A 435 -6.22 -29.59 3.03
CA LEU A 435 -5.71 -28.36 3.61
C LEU A 435 -5.07 -28.61 4.98
N SER A 436 -5.73 -29.41 5.83
CA SER A 436 -5.16 -29.80 7.14
C SER A 436 -3.81 -30.53 7.02
N SER A 437 -3.60 -31.31 5.94
CA SER A 437 -2.33 -32.03 5.72
C SER A 437 -1.21 -31.12 5.19
N CYS A 438 -1.54 -29.89 4.76
CA CYS A 438 -0.55 -28.90 4.32
C CYS A 438 -0.02 -28.03 5.45
N LYS A 439 -0.74 -27.94 6.58
CA LYS A 439 -0.32 -27.17 7.75
C LYS A 439 1.07 -27.63 8.22
N GLY A 440 1.94 -26.70 8.54
CA GLY A 440 3.31 -26.96 8.93
C GLY A 440 4.25 -27.46 7.83
N THR A 441 3.78 -27.53 6.57
CA THR A 441 4.58 -28.10 5.46
C THR A 441 4.78 -27.11 4.34
N VAL A 442 3.72 -26.40 3.93
CA VAL A 442 3.74 -25.46 2.82
C VAL A 442 2.67 -24.39 2.98
N ARG A 443 3.02 -23.16 2.63
CA ARG A 443 2.05 -22.06 2.56
C ARG A 443 1.10 -22.29 1.38
N VAL A 444 -0.20 -22.15 1.62
CA VAL A 444 -1.21 -22.30 0.57
C VAL A 444 -1.67 -20.92 0.10
N TYR A 445 -1.39 -20.63 -1.16
CA TYR A 445 -1.88 -19.46 -1.88
C TYR A 445 -3.17 -19.78 -2.62
N ALA A 446 -4.15 -18.88 -2.59
CA ALA A 446 -5.38 -19.01 -3.37
C ALA A 446 -5.83 -17.68 -3.98
N ASP A 447 -6.40 -17.76 -5.19
CA ASP A 447 -7.05 -16.63 -5.86
C ASP A 447 -8.49 -16.54 -5.30
N VAL A 448 -8.73 -15.65 -4.33
CA VAL A 448 -10.02 -15.55 -3.63
C VAL A 448 -10.94 -14.45 -4.18
N HIS A 449 -10.43 -13.62 -5.09
CA HIS A 449 -11.07 -12.43 -5.66
C HIS A 449 -12.22 -12.75 -6.66
N ASN A 450 -12.37 -13.99 -7.10
CA ASN A 450 -13.38 -14.36 -8.09
C ASN A 450 -14.74 -14.56 -7.42
N THR A 451 -15.55 -13.50 -7.36
CA THR A 451 -16.89 -13.51 -6.77
C THR A 451 -17.98 -13.65 -7.83
N ASN A 452 -19.12 -14.21 -7.45
CA ASN A 452 -20.32 -14.30 -8.28
C ASN A 452 -21.54 -13.94 -7.41
N PRO A 453 -22.43 -13.05 -7.86
CA PRO A 453 -23.62 -12.68 -7.12
C PRO A 453 -24.55 -13.86 -6.74
N ALA A 454 -24.44 -14.98 -7.45
CA ALA A 454 -25.15 -16.21 -7.08
C ALA A 454 -24.65 -16.85 -5.77
N TYR A 455 -23.48 -16.44 -5.30
CA TYR A 455 -22.86 -16.89 -4.05
C TYR A 455 -22.46 -15.66 -3.23
N PRO A 456 -23.42 -14.96 -2.61
CA PRO A 456 -23.13 -13.70 -1.89
C PRO A 456 -22.19 -13.89 -0.70
N GLU A 457 -22.12 -15.10 -0.14
CA GLU A 457 -21.16 -15.47 0.89
C GLU A 457 -19.70 -15.48 0.43
N ASN A 458 -19.44 -15.54 -0.88
CA ASN A 458 -18.10 -15.45 -1.45
C ASN A 458 -17.63 -13.98 -1.57
N CYS A 459 -18.45 -13.01 -1.15
CA CYS A 459 -18.04 -11.60 -1.13
C CYS A 459 -16.86 -11.41 -0.18
N GLU A 460 -15.81 -10.78 -0.68
CA GLU A 460 -14.62 -10.51 0.10
C GLU A 460 -14.98 -9.67 1.33
N SER A 461 -14.71 -10.21 2.53
CA SER A 461 -14.97 -9.59 3.82
C SER A 461 -13.94 -10.06 4.85
N PRO A 462 -13.78 -9.37 5.98
CA PRO A 462 -12.89 -9.84 7.05
C PRO A 462 -13.18 -11.27 7.51
N GLU A 463 -14.46 -11.64 7.64
CA GLU A 463 -14.87 -12.98 8.05
C GLU A 463 -14.50 -14.03 6.99
N PHE A 464 -14.75 -13.73 5.71
CA PHE A 464 -14.39 -14.60 4.59
C PHE A 464 -12.88 -14.87 4.56
N PHE A 465 -12.05 -13.83 4.70
CA PHE A 465 -10.60 -13.98 4.72
C PHE A 465 -10.12 -14.81 5.91
N MET A 466 -10.69 -14.61 7.09
CA MET A 466 -10.32 -15.36 8.29
C MET A 466 -10.76 -16.83 8.24
N GLU A 467 -11.96 -17.14 7.76
CA GLU A 467 -12.40 -18.55 7.59
C GLU A 467 -11.48 -19.32 6.63
N LEU A 468 -11.02 -18.69 5.56
CA LEU A 468 -10.05 -19.28 4.64
C LEU A 468 -8.68 -19.48 5.30
N TYR A 469 -8.21 -18.50 6.08
CA TYR A 469 -6.97 -18.58 6.83
C TYR A 469 -7.00 -19.73 7.85
N GLU A 470 -8.05 -19.81 8.65
CA GLU A 470 -8.24 -20.89 9.64
C GLU A 470 -8.27 -22.27 9.00
N ALA A 471 -8.79 -22.37 7.78
CA ALA A 471 -8.77 -23.60 7.00
C ALA A 471 -7.38 -23.96 6.44
N GLY A 472 -6.39 -23.07 6.52
CA GLY A 472 -5.02 -23.28 6.05
C GLY A 472 -4.67 -22.59 4.73
N ILE A 473 -5.51 -21.66 4.24
CA ILE A 473 -5.21 -20.80 3.07
C ILE A 473 -4.66 -19.48 3.61
N ASN A 474 -3.37 -19.42 3.81
CA ASN A 474 -2.71 -18.34 4.55
C ASN A 474 -1.95 -17.32 3.67
N LEU A 475 -2.15 -17.37 2.35
CA LEU A 475 -1.74 -16.34 1.39
C LEU A 475 -2.88 -16.16 0.37
N GLN A 476 -3.50 -14.99 0.33
CA GLN A 476 -4.75 -14.79 -0.39
C GLN A 476 -4.66 -13.63 -1.39
N LEU A 477 -4.99 -13.91 -2.67
CA LEU A 477 -5.10 -12.90 -3.72
C LEU A 477 -6.47 -12.23 -3.65
N THR A 478 -6.50 -10.94 -3.37
CA THR A 478 -7.72 -10.15 -3.15
C THR A 478 -7.79 -8.93 -4.07
N ASN A 479 -9.02 -8.51 -4.42
CA ASN A 479 -9.29 -7.21 -5.02
C ASN A 479 -9.39 -6.10 -3.97
N HIS A 480 -9.55 -6.43 -2.69
CA HIS A 480 -9.74 -5.51 -1.59
C HIS A 480 -8.52 -5.45 -0.68
N GLY A 481 -7.38 -5.04 -1.25
CA GLY A 481 -6.08 -5.00 -0.57
C GLY A 481 -6.09 -4.18 0.70
N PHE A 482 -6.70 -3.00 0.68
CA PHE A 482 -6.87 -2.15 1.86
C PHE A 482 -7.57 -2.87 3.02
N MET A 483 -8.70 -3.52 2.75
CA MET A 483 -9.45 -4.29 3.76
C MET A 483 -8.60 -5.42 4.35
N MET A 484 -7.84 -6.11 3.51
CA MET A 484 -6.96 -7.19 3.93
C MET A 484 -5.81 -6.69 4.81
N CYS A 485 -5.12 -5.61 4.43
CA CYS A 485 -4.05 -5.02 5.23
C CYS A 485 -4.57 -4.54 6.59
N LYS A 486 -5.72 -3.87 6.62
CA LYS A 486 -6.36 -3.44 7.87
C LYS A 486 -6.69 -4.64 8.77
N LEU A 487 -7.27 -5.71 8.22
CA LEU A 487 -7.54 -6.94 8.96
C LEU A 487 -6.26 -7.57 9.53
N ILE A 488 -5.18 -7.62 8.74
CA ILE A 488 -3.89 -8.16 9.19
C ILE A 488 -3.33 -7.32 10.34
N ALA A 489 -3.37 -5.99 10.24
CA ALA A 489 -2.93 -5.10 11.31
C ALA A 489 -3.72 -5.30 12.61
N GLU A 490 -5.04 -5.51 12.52
CA GLU A 490 -5.92 -5.73 13.67
C GLU A 490 -5.74 -7.11 14.34
N LYS A 491 -5.47 -8.16 13.55
CA LYS A 491 -5.44 -9.55 14.03
C LYS A 491 -4.05 -10.07 14.36
N PHE A 492 -3.01 -9.53 13.72
CA PHE A 492 -1.63 -10.01 13.81
C PHE A 492 -0.69 -8.87 14.24
N SER A 493 -1.03 -8.21 15.37
CA SER A 493 -0.15 -7.17 15.94
C SER A 493 1.20 -7.77 16.37
N ALA A 494 2.27 -6.99 16.28
CA ALA A 494 3.65 -7.41 16.61
C ALA A 494 3.87 -7.93 18.06
N THR A 495 2.84 -7.88 18.90
CA THR A 495 2.90 -8.37 20.30
C THR A 495 2.57 -9.86 20.44
N GLU A 496 2.24 -10.57 19.36
CA GLU A 496 1.86 -11.99 19.38
C GLU A 496 2.88 -12.91 18.67
N TYR A 497 4.07 -12.39 18.31
CA TYR A 497 5.17 -13.17 17.71
C TYR A 497 6.45 -13.16 18.52
#